data_41f0b9d1689d200d98eb7f90c78b6e31
#
_entry.id   41f0b9d1689d200d98eb7f90c78b6e31
#
_cell.length_a   1.000
_cell.length_b   1.000
_cell.length_c   1.000
_cell.angle_alpha   90.00
_cell.angle_beta   90.00
_cell.angle_gamma   90.00
#
_symmetry.space_group_name_H-M   'P 1'
#
loop_
_entity.id
_entity.type
_entity.pdbx_description
1 polymer ?
#
loop_
_entity_poly.entity_id
_entity_poly.type
_entity_poly.pdbx_seq_one_letter_code
_entity_poly.pdbx_strand_id
1 'polypeptide(L)'
;ALSLCFLGGFAHAAKLPTPLMSDKRVNQVPYDPNQVYELVGSYNYQTSIEFEADEMVKVVALGDTIAWQTFPFRNRVFIKPVEENADTNMTIITSKRTYYFQLSSTKKSTGQSYLVRFIYPGSRSSSLIEVKSPEPAPVVSTGTPGSPNINYGYSGDKDAIGLQSVMDDGQFTKFLLKKGADMPQFYRVLPD
;
A
#
# COMPACT_ATOMS: atom_id res chain seq x y z
N ALA A 1 -6.10 -50.00 -30.11
CA ALA A 1 -5.89 -49.39 -28.81
C ALA A 1 -5.46 -47.93 -29.05
N LEU A 2 -6.38 -46.99 -28.78
CA LEU A 2 -6.12 -45.54 -28.94
C LEU A 2 -5.65 -45.01 -27.57
N SER A 3 -4.36 -44.67 -27.45
CA SER A 3 -3.76 -44.11 -26.23
C SER A 3 -4.01 -42.61 -26.25
N LEU A 4 -4.88 -42.13 -25.35
CA LEU A 4 -5.18 -40.74 -25.14
C LEU A 4 -4.17 -40.15 -24.13
N CYS A 5 -3.11 -39.46 -24.61
CA CYS A 5 -2.19 -38.71 -23.74
C CYS A 5 -2.88 -37.43 -23.24
N PHE A 6 -3.28 -37.41 -21.96
CA PHE A 6 -3.66 -36.21 -21.25
C PHE A 6 -2.39 -35.39 -20.93
N LEU A 7 -2.11 -34.36 -21.73
CA LEU A 7 -1.18 -33.31 -21.32
C LEU A 7 -1.90 -32.41 -20.31
N GLY A 8 -1.68 -32.70 -19.03
CA GLY A 8 -2.10 -31.83 -17.94
C GLY A 8 -1.27 -30.56 -17.97
N GLY A 9 -1.81 -29.48 -18.53
CA GLY A 9 -1.24 -28.14 -18.42
C GLY A 9 -1.29 -27.65 -16.96
N PHE A 10 -0.15 -27.32 -16.37
CA PHE A 10 -0.12 -26.64 -15.07
C PHE A 10 -0.65 -25.21 -15.25
N ALA A 11 -1.91 -24.98 -14.91
CA ALA A 11 -2.44 -23.63 -14.79
C ALA A 11 -1.83 -22.99 -13.55
N HIS A 12 -0.95 -22.01 -13.72
CA HIS A 12 -0.47 -21.16 -12.65
C HIS A 12 -1.59 -20.20 -12.27
N ALA A 13 -2.33 -20.50 -11.22
CA ALA A 13 -3.32 -19.59 -10.66
C ALA A 13 -2.62 -18.51 -9.82
N ALA A 14 -3.10 -17.27 -9.91
CA ALA A 14 -2.67 -16.20 -9.00
C ALA A 14 -2.97 -16.61 -7.55
N LYS A 15 -2.06 -16.25 -6.63
CA LYS A 15 -2.16 -16.67 -5.22
C LYS A 15 -3.01 -15.70 -4.42
N LEU A 16 -4.07 -16.22 -3.83
CA LEU A 16 -4.93 -15.48 -2.90
C LEU A 16 -4.29 -15.42 -1.51
N PRO A 17 -4.32 -14.25 -0.84
CA PRO A 17 -3.96 -14.12 0.57
C PRO A 17 -4.89 -14.96 1.46
N THR A 18 -4.33 -15.55 2.52
CA THR A 18 -5.08 -16.37 3.47
C THR A 18 -5.54 -15.55 4.67
N PRO A 19 -6.85 -15.55 5.01
CA PRO A 19 -7.38 -14.84 6.17
C PRO A 19 -6.83 -15.39 7.48
N LEU A 20 -6.60 -14.49 8.46
CA LEU A 20 -6.27 -14.90 9.82
C LEU A 20 -7.51 -15.38 10.58
N MET A 21 -7.31 -16.31 11.51
CA MET A 21 -8.41 -16.82 12.34
C MET A 21 -8.96 -15.75 13.30
N SER A 22 -8.13 -14.81 13.71
CA SER A 22 -8.50 -13.72 14.63
C SER A 22 -9.41 -12.68 13.98
N ASP A 23 -9.15 -12.34 12.73
CA ASP A 23 -9.98 -11.42 11.92
C ASP A 23 -9.79 -11.74 10.43
N LYS A 24 -10.87 -12.12 9.77
CA LYS A 24 -10.85 -12.49 8.35
C LYS A 24 -10.52 -11.34 7.40
N ARG A 25 -10.56 -10.08 7.87
CA ARG A 25 -10.18 -8.90 7.09
C ARG A 25 -8.67 -8.66 7.10
N VAL A 26 -7.94 -9.36 7.96
CA VAL A 26 -6.48 -9.39 8.00
C VAL A 26 -5.99 -10.67 7.35
N ASN A 27 -5.22 -10.53 6.28
CA ASN A 27 -4.76 -11.66 5.49
C ASN A 27 -3.24 -11.72 5.51
N GLN A 28 -2.72 -12.92 5.30
CA GLN A 28 -1.28 -13.18 5.15
C GLN A 28 -1.01 -13.94 3.86
N VAL A 29 0.16 -13.69 3.27
CA VAL A 29 0.63 -14.41 2.09
C VAL A 29 2.15 -14.56 2.13
N PRO A 30 2.70 -15.77 1.93
CA PRO A 30 4.14 -15.96 1.83
C PRO A 30 4.66 -15.35 0.52
N TYR A 31 5.79 -14.64 0.62
CA TYR A 31 6.48 -14.09 -0.54
C TYR A 31 7.13 -15.21 -1.37
N ASP A 32 6.96 -15.10 -2.68
CA ASP A 32 7.65 -15.87 -3.70
C ASP A 32 7.94 -14.92 -4.89
N PRO A 33 9.21 -14.79 -5.35
CA PRO A 33 9.57 -13.85 -6.42
C PRO A 33 8.94 -14.17 -7.77
N ASN A 34 8.46 -15.40 -7.98
CA ASN A 34 7.86 -15.85 -9.24
C ASN A 34 6.31 -15.92 -9.17
N GLN A 35 5.72 -15.39 -8.11
CA GLN A 35 4.28 -15.47 -7.88
C GLN A 35 3.58 -14.17 -8.25
N VAL A 36 2.44 -14.29 -8.93
CA VAL A 36 1.45 -13.22 -9.04
C VAL A 36 0.43 -13.37 -7.90
N TYR A 37 0.17 -12.28 -7.19
CA TYR A 37 -0.78 -12.24 -6.06
C TYR A 37 -2.11 -11.64 -6.52
N GLU A 38 -3.20 -12.29 -6.20
CA GLU A 38 -4.53 -11.77 -6.47
C GLU A 38 -4.99 -10.88 -5.30
N LEU A 39 -5.47 -9.69 -5.59
CA LEU A 39 -6.06 -8.77 -4.63
C LEU A 39 -7.43 -8.33 -5.12
N VAL A 40 -8.45 -8.69 -4.36
CA VAL A 40 -9.83 -8.27 -4.60
C VAL A 40 -10.14 -7.06 -3.73
N GLY A 41 -10.27 -5.90 -4.35
CA GLY A 41 -10.67 -4.66 -3.69
C GLY A 41 -12.19 -4.54 -3.63
N SER A 42 -12.74 -3.95 -2.57
CA SER A 42 -14.14 -3.57 -2.50
C SER A 42 -14.31 -2.10 -2.80
N TYR A 43 -15.26 -1.74 -3.67
CA TYR A 43 -15.55 -0.36 -4.01
C TYR A 43 -15.75 0.50 -2.74
N ASN A 44 -15.11 1.66 -2.69
CA ASN A 44 -15.05 2.56 -1.54
C ASN A 44 -14.31 2.07 -0.30
N TYR A 45 -13.71 0.89 -0.31
CA TYR A 45 -12.86 0.40 0.78
C TYR A 45 -11.39 0.42 0.37
N GLN A 46 -10.55 0.74 1.34
CA GLN A 46 -9.11 0.74 1.18
C GLN A 46 -8.52 -0.54 1.76
N THR A 47 -7.56 -1.12 1.04
CA THR A 47 -6.73 -2.23 1.52
C THR A 47 -5.30 -1.74 1.74
N SER A 48 -4.69 -2.12 2.86
CA SER A 48 -3.26 -1.89 3.13
C SER A 48 -2.46 -3.13 2.75
N ILE A 49 -1.41 -2.98 1.95
CA ILE A 49 -0.42 -4.03 1.67
C ILE A 49 0.80 -3.72 2.53
N GLU A 50 1.21 -4.65 3.39
CA GLU A 50 2.33 -4.48 4.30
C GLU A 50 3.48 -5.43 3.93
N PHE A 51 4.67 -4.84 3.71
CA PHE A 51 5.91 -5.53 3.43
C PHE A 51 6.75 -5.69 4.71
N GLU A 52 7.96 -6.23 4.59
CA GLU A 52 8.89 -6.38 5.71
C GLU A 52 9.18 -5.00 6.36
N ALA A 53 9.41 -4.96 7.69
CA ALA A 53 9.47 -3.70 8.45
C ALA A 53 10.56 -2.73 7.97
N ASP A 54 11.69 -3.27 7.47
CA ASP A 54 12.83 -2.52 6.93
C ASP A 54 12.85 -2.43 5.40
N GLU A 55 11.75 -2.78 4.74
CA GLU A 55 11.55 -2.73 3.31
C GLU A 55 10.81 -1.45 2.91
N MET A 56 11.39 -0.66 2.01
CA MET A 56 10.86 0.62 1.61
C MET A 56 10.29 0.55 0.20
N VAL A 57 9.05 0.96 0.01
CA VAL A 57 8.44 1.09 -1.32
C VAL A 57 9.16 2.16 -2.12
N LYS A 58 9.56 1.84 -3.35
CA LYS A 58 10.27 2.74 -4.27
C LYS A 58 9.41 3.12 -5.47
N VAL A 59 8.71 2.15 -6.06
CA VAL A 59 7.88 2.36 -7.24
C VAL A 59 6.58 1.57 -7.08
N VAL A 60 5.47 2.18 -7.49
CA VAL A 60 4.20 1.53 -7.72
C VAL A 60 3.79 1.82 -9.15
N ALA A 61 3.78 0.79 -9.99
CA ALA A 61 3.32 0.86 -11.37
C ALA A 61 1.96 0.17 -11.48
N LEU A 62 0.99 0.86 -12.03
CA LEU A 62 -0.40 0.43 -12.11
C LEU A 62 -0.87 0.50 -13.56
N GLY A 63 -1.55 -0.55 -14.05
CA GLY A 63 -2.06 -0.60 -15.42
C GLY A 63 -3.21 0.37 -15.64
N ASP A 64 -4.13 0.47 -14.67
CA ASP A 64 -5.25 1.41 -14.70
C ASP A 64 -5.19 2.37 -13.49
N THR A 65 -4.76 3.60 -13.74
CA THR A 65 -4.63 4.66 -12.74
C THR A 65 -5.91 5.48 -12.54
N ILE A 66 -6.93 5.24 -13.36
CA ILE A 66 -8.23 5.90 -13.25
C ILE A 66 -9.12 5.12 -12.28
N ALA A 67 -9.24 3.81 -12.49
CA ALA A 67 -10.10 2.95 -11.69
C ALA A 67 -9.49 2.58 -10.32
N TRP A 68 -8.19 2.81 -10.12
CA TRP A 68 -7.49 2.48 -8.88
C TRP A 68 -6.64 3.63 -8.37
N GLN A 69 -6.73 3.90 -7.09
CA GLN A 69 -5.88 4.86 -6.38
C GLN A 69 -4.89 4.11 -5.48
N THR A 70 -3.63 4.55 -5.48
CA THR A 70 -2.58 3.98 -4.63
C THR A 70 -1.85 5.09 -3.88
N PHE A 71 -1.46 4.79 -2.63
CA PHE A 71 -0.65 5.67 -1.81
C PHE A 71 0.47 4.87 -1.13
N PRO A 72 1.72 4.97 -1.57
CA PRO A 72 2.86 4.33 -0.92
C PRO A 72 3.30 5.11 0.32
N PHE A 73 3.58 4.39 1.41
CA PHE A 73 4.14 4.97 2.63
C PHE A 73 5.06 3.96 3.34
N ARG A 74 6.36 4.25 3.39
CA ARG A 74 7.38 3.39 4.00
C ARG A 74 7.32 1.96 3.46
N ASN A 75 7.02 0.98 4.33
CA ASN A 75 6.86 -0.43 4.00
C ASN A 75 5.41 -0.82 3.66
N ARG A 76 4.57 0.14 3.27
CA ARG A 76 3.15 -0.10 2.95
C ARG A 76 2.73 0.57 1.66
N VAL A 77 1.74 -0.03 1.03
CA VAL A 77 0.96 0.61 -0.04
C VAL A 77 -0.50 0.51 0.34
N PHE A 78 -1.17 1.64 0.33
CA PHE A 78 -2.63 1.70 0.45
C PHE A 78 -3.22 1.71 -0.94
N ILE A 79 -4.21 0.87 -1.18
CA ILE A 79 -4.86 0.74 -2.48
C ILE A 79 -6.38 0.78 -2.31
N LYS A 80 -7.06 1.49 -3.21
CA LYS A 80 -8.50 1.67 -3.20
C LYS A 80 -9.05 1.64 -4.62
N PRO A 81 -10.00 0.75 -4.95
CA PRO A 81 -10.76 0.86 -6.20
C PRO A 81 -11.74 2.03 -6.12
N VAL A 82 -11.82 2.81 -7.19
CA VAL A 82 -12.77 3.92 -7.34
C VAL A 82 -13.84 3.62 -8.39
N GLU A 83 -13.72 2.47 -9.06
CA GLU A 83 -14.71 1.93 -9.96
C GLU A 83 -15.06 0.48 -9.60
N GLU A 84 -16.27 0.05 -9.96
CA GLU A 84 -16.71 -1.33 -9.82
C GLU A 84 -16.24 -2.15 -11.03
N ASN A 85 -15.93 -3.44 -10.80
CA ASN A 85 -15.49 -4.38 -11.85
C ASN A 85 -14.25 -3.91 -12.63
N ALA A 86 -13.33 -3.25 -11.95
CA ALA A 86 -12.07 -2.79 -12.52
C ALA A 86 -11.00 -3.88 -12.35
N ASP A 87 -10.61 -4.50 -13.45
CA ASP A 87 -9.56 -5.51 -13.51
C ASP A 87 -8.30 -4.89 -14.11
N THR A 88 -7.17 -5.01 -13.42
CA THR A 88 -5.88 -4.51 -13.87
C THR A 88 -4.72 -5.26 -13.21
N ASN A 89 -3.50 -4.87 -13.54
CA ASN A 89 -2.30 -5.37 -12.87
C ASN A 89 -1.57 -4.25 -12.15
N MET A 90 -0.77 -4.62 -11.15
CA MET A 90 0.10 -3.70 -10.43
C MET A 90 1.44 -4.36 -10.17
N THR A 91 2.51 -3.59 -10.31
CA THR A 91 3.86 -3.97 -9.91
C THR A 91 4.35 -3.03 -8.83
N ILE A 92 4.83 -3.59 -7.71
CA ILE A 92 5.45 -2.83 -6.64
C ILE A 92 6.93 -3.21 -6.55
N ILE A 93 7.81 -2.22 -6.67
CA ILE A 93 9.25 -2.39 -6.46
C ILE A 93 9.62 -1.74 -5.14
N THR A 94 10.24 -2.51 -4.28
CA THR A 94 10.73 -2.05 -2.98
C THR A 94 12.25 -1.97 -2.96
N SER A 95 12.81 -1.63 -1.81
CA SER A 95 14.28 -1.65 -1.60
C SER A 95 14.88 -3.06 -1.65
N LYS A 96 14.06 -4.12 -1.54
CA LYS A 96 14.53 -5.51 -1.44
C LYS A 96 13.97 -6.42 -2.51
N ARG A 97 12.71 -6.22 -2.94
CA ARG A 97 11.95 -7.20 -3.73
C ARG A 97 11.03 -6.54 -4.73
N THR A 98 10.55 -7.34 -5.68
CA THR A 98 9.48 -6.95 -6.61
C THR A 98 8.25 -7.84 -6.37
N TYR A 99 7.08 -7.24 -6.44
CA TYR A 99 5.79 -7.91 -6.23
C TYR A 99 4.87 -7.67 -7.41
N TYR A 100 4.23 -8.72 -7.89
CA TYR A 100 3.31 -8.67 -9.02
C TYR A 100 1.90 -8.97 -8.53
N PHE A 101 0.96 -8.11 -8.88
CA PHE A 101 -0.43 -8.25 -8.48
C PHE A 101 -1.35 -8.27 -9.68
N GLN A 102 -2.36 -9.11 -9.59
CA GLN A 102 -3.59 -8.99 -10.35
C GLN A 102 -4.63 -8.36 -9.43
N LEU A 103 -5.22 -7.25 -9.87
CA LEU A 103 -6.23 -6.50 -9.12
C LEU A 103 -7.58 -6.72 -9.76
N SER A 104 -8.59 -6.95 -8.93
CA SER A 104 -9.98 -6.93 -9.34
C SER A 104 -10.81 -6.18 -8.32
N SER A 105 -11.88 -5.51 -8.74
CA SER A 105 -12.76 -4.79 -7.84
C SER A 105 -14.15 -5.39 -7.81
N THR A 106 -14.81 -5.30 -6.66
CA THR A 106 -16.18 -5.78 -6.46
C THR A 106 -17.01 -4.78 -5.67
N LYS A 107 -18.31 -4.75 -5.95
CA LYS A 107 -19.29 -3.99 -5.16
C LYS A 107 -19.59 -4.61 -3.80
N LYS A 108 -19.29 -5.89 -3.60
CA LYS A 108 -19.60 -6.60 -2.36
C LYS A 108 -18.77 -6.04 -1.20
N SER A 109 -19.43 -5.59 -0.16
CA SER A 109 -18.81 -5.10 1.08
C SER A 109 -18.54 -6.21 2.10
N THR A 110 -18.83 -7.47 1.78
CA THR A 110 -18.60 -8.62 2.65
C THR A 110 -17.34 -9.35 2.23
N GLY A 111 -16.43 -9.57 3.19
CA GLY A 111 -15.19 -10.31 2.94
C GLY A 111 -14.02 -9.48 2.41
N GLN A 112 -14.13 -8.13 2.46
CA GLN A 112 -13.03 -7.25 2.05
C GLN A 112 -11.80 -7.41 2.96
N SER A 113 -10.62 -7.38 2.35
CA SER A 113 -9.34 -7.34 3.05
C SER A 113 -9.02 -5.91 3.47
N TYR A 114 -8.76 -5.67 4.76
CA TYR A 114 -8.24 -4.38 5.23
C TYR A 114 -6.72 -4.37 5.26
N LEU A 115 -6.13 -5.54 5.47
CA LEU A 115 -4.67 -5.72 5.49
C LEU A 115 -4.29 -7.02 4.78
N VAL A 116 -3.31 -6.92 3.89
CA VAL A 116 -2.57 -8.06 3.31
C VAL A 116 -1.12 -7.93 3.75
N ARG A 117 -0.67 -8.82 4.61
CA ARG A 117 0.70 -8.85 5.13
C ARG A 117 1.50 -9.92 4.43
N PHE A 118 2.66 -9.54 3.90
CA PHE A 118 3.64 -10.49 3.39
C PHE A 118 4.42 -11.13 4.53
N ILE A 119 4.58 -12.44 4.47
CA ILE A 119 5.47 -13.21 5.35
C ILE A 119 6.63 -13.77 4.53
N TYR A 120 7.81 -13.78 5.13
CA TYR A 120 9.05 -14.12 4.43
C TYR A 120 9.65 -15.40 5.02
N PRO A 121 9.49 -16.57 4.35
CA PRO A 121 10.07 -17.81 4.80
C PRO A 121 11.60 -17.68 4.93
N GLY A 122 12.15 -17.94 6.11
CA GLY A 122 13.59 -17.83 6.38
C GLY A 122 14.09 -16.48 6.88
N SER A 123 13.26 -15.45 6.96
CA SER A 123 13.59 -14.21 7.67
C SER A 123 13.46 -14.44 9.18
N ARG A 124 14.50 -14.05 9.96
CA ARG A 124 14.48 -14.16 11.44
C ARG A 124 13.39 -13.32 12.11
N SER A 125 12.68 -12.51 11.34
CA SER A 125 11.58 -11.64 11.79
C SER A 125 10.23 -12.36 11.94
N SER A 126 10.10 -13.62 11.51
CA SER A 126 8.80 -14.34 11.53
C SER A 126 8.53 -15.10 12.84
N SER A 127 9.41 -15.02 13.84
CA SER A 127 9.15 -15.58 15.15
C SER A 127 8.69 -14.49 16.12
N LEU A 128 7.43 -14.61 16.57
CA LEU A 128 6.83 -13.88 17.68
C LEU A 128 6.41 -12.43 17.40
N ILE A 129 5.39 -12.24 16.58
CA ILE A 129 4.48 -11.14 16.85
C ILE A 129 3.30 -11.72 17.65
N GLU A 130 3.53 -11.86 18.95
CA GLU A 130 2.47 -11.77 19.94
C GLU A 130 1.80 -10.42 19.71
N VAL A 131 0.51 -10.43 19.40
CA VAL A 131 -0.28 -9.21 19.21
C VAL A 131 -0.40 -8.54 20.57
N LYS A 132 0.63 -7.77 20.95
CA LYS A 132 0.46 -6.76 21.97
C LYS A 132 -0.31 -5.62 21.29
N SER A 133 -1.52 -5.40 21.77
CA SER A 133 -2.34 -4.22 21.40
C SER A 133 -1.43 -2.99 21.32
N PRO A 134 -1.54 -2.16 20.28
CA PRO A 134 -0.78 -0.93 20.25
C PRO A 134 -1.29 -0.03 21.38
N GLU A 135 -0.59 -0.09 22.49
CA GLU A 135 -0.53 1.03 23.43
C GLU A 135 -0.06 2.24 22.59
N PRO A 136 -0.70 3.41 22.70
CA PRO A 136 -0.26 4.58 21.96
C PRO A 136 1.22 4.80 22.31
N ALA A 137 2.08 4.62 21.29
CA ALA A 137 3.50 4.78 21.47
C ALA A 137 3.76 6.17 22.06
N PRO A 138 4.51 6.25 23.18
CA PRO A 138 4.97 7.55 23.65
C PRO A 138 5.75 8.18 22.50
N VAL A 139 5.40 9.38 22.12
CA VAL A 139 6.20 10.24 21.25
C VAL A 139 7.57 10.41 21.90
N VAL A 140 8.51 9.53 21.59
CA VAL A 140 9.90 9.71 22.00
C VAL A 140 10.48 10.79 21.09
N SER A 141 10.31 12.03 21.54
CA SER A 141 11.11 13.15 21.09
C SER A 141 12.51 12.98 21.65
N THR A 142 13.38 12.30 20.93
CA THR A 142 14.83 12.31 21.19
C THR A 142 15.55 12.96 20.01
N GLY A 143 15.32 14.21 19.85
CA GLY A 143 16.10 15.16 19.07
C GLY A 143 15.76 16.52 19.61
N THR A 144 16.76 17.32 19.90
CA THR A 144 16.55 18.74 20.22
C THR A 144 15.65 19.31 19.13
N PRO A 145 14.46 19.88 19.45
CA PRO A 145 13.59 20.41 18.41
C PRO A 145 14.30 21.62 17.80
N GLY A 146 14.86 21.44 16.62
CA GLY A 146 15.10 22.59 15.76
C GLY A 146 13.74 23.25 15.54
N SER A 147 13.65 24.55 15.68
CA SER A 147 12.41 25.27 15.36
C SER A 147 11.93 24.84 13.99
N PRO A 148 10.66 24.40 13.84
CA PRO A 148 10.17 23.94 12.55
C PRO A 148 10.35 25.04 11.51
N ASN A 149 10.85 24.70 10.35
CA ASN A 149 10.90 25.62 9.22
C ASN A 149 9.47 25.86 8.72
N ILE A 150 9.02 27.09 8.81
CA ILE A 150 7.71 27.54 8.34
C ILE A 150 7.84 28.50 7.15
N ASN A 151 9.08 28.79 6.70
CA ASN A 151 9.37 29.75 5.65
C ASN A 151 9.32 29.07 4.26
N TYR A 152 8.14 28.61 3.87
CA TYR A 152 7.90 28.08 2.54
C TYR A 152 7.28 29.14 1.64
N GLY A 153 7.93 29.40 0.50
CA GLY A 153 7.32 30.13 -0.61
C GLY A 153 6.45 29.18 -1.44
N TYR A 154 5.41 29.71 -2.03
CA TYR A 154 4.56 28.99 -2.99
C TYR A 154 4.34 29.83 -4.23
N SER A 155 4.09 29.13 -5.33
CA SER A 155 3.68 29.75 -6.61
C SER A 155 2.36 29.10 -7.05
N GLY A 156 1.44 29.88 -7.56
CA GLY A 156 0.12 29.43 -7.97
C GLY A 156 -0.99 29.72 -6.97
N ASP A 157 -2.18 29.17 -7.24
CA ASP A 157 -3.39 29.43 -6.44
C ASP A 157 -3.50 28.42 -5.28
N LYS A 158 -3.01 28.83 -4.10
CA LYS A 158 -3.11 28.04 -2.88
C LYS A 158 -4.55 27.83 -2.39
N ASP A 159 -5.43 28.77 -2.72
CA ASP A 159 -6.82 28.72 -2.27
C ASP A 159 -7.62 27.69 -3.05
N ALA A 160 -7.29 27.46 -4.31
CA ALA A 160 -7.89 26.42 -5.14
C ALA A 160 -7.68 25.02 -4.55
N ILE A 161 -6.52 24.75 -3.93
CA ILE A 161 -6.22 23.47 -3.26
C ILE A 161 -6.50 23.52 -1.75
N GLY A 162 -6.97 24.64 -1.23
CA GLY A 162 -7.26 24.80 0.19
C GLY A 162 -6.04 24.76 1.11
N LEU A 163 -4.83 25.06 0.62
CA LEU A 163 -3.60 25.05 1.41
C LEU A 163 -3.58 26.21 2.41
N GLN A 164 -3.45 25.92 3.71
CA GLN A 164 -3.33 26.90 4.77
C GLN A 164 -1.88 27.18 5.17
N SER A 165 -1.11 26.12 5.43
CA SER A 165 0.30 26.24 5.81
C SER A 165 1.11 25.02 5.45
N VAL A 166 2.42 25.21 5.36
CA VAL A 166 3.43 24.16 5.21
C VAL A 166 4.46 24.34 6.31
N MET A 167 4.85 23.26 6.96
CA MET A 167 5.91 23.26 7.96
C MET A 167 6.76 22.01 7.83
N ASP A 168 8.01 22.10 8.22
CA ASP A 168 8.99 21.01 8.13
C ASP A 168 9.81 20.94 9.41
N ASP A 169 9.99 19.76 9.96
CA ASP A 169 10.78 19.50 11.17
C ASP A 169 12.15 18.83 10.88
N GLY A 170 12.56 18.82 9.61
CA GLY A 170 13.78 18.15 9.13
C GLY A 170 13.61 16.67 8.82
N GLN A 171 12.49 16.06 9.21
CA GLN A 171 12.13 14.67 8.91
C GLN A 171 10.85 14.58 8.10
N PHE A 172 9.87 15.42 8.39
CA PHE A 172 8.56 15.42 7.76
C PHE A 172 8.14 16.83 7.36
N THR A 173 7.60 16.94 6.14
CA THR A 173 6.89 18.13 5.70
C THR A 173 5.38 17.91 5.93
N LYS A 174 4.75 18.83 6.69
CA LYS A 174 3.34 18.81 7.03
C LYS A 174 2.62 19.90 6.24
N PHE A 175 1.57 19.52 5.54
CA PHE A 175 0.68 20.41 4.81
C PHE A 175 -0.64 20.51 5.58
N LEU A 176 -1.02 21.72 5.97
CA LEU A 176 -2.31 21.98 6.59
C LEU A 176 -3.28 22.47 5.52
N LEU A 177 -4.38 21.77 5.34
CA LEU A 177 -5.44 22.08 4.40
C LEU A 177 -6.68 22.60 5.13
N LYS A 178 -7.52 23.37 4.44
CA LYS A 178 -8.84 23.79 4.94
C LYS A 178 -9.70 22.55 5.20
N LYS A 179 -10.53 22.61 6.23
CA LYS A 179 -11.47 21.53 6.54
C LYS A 179 -12.42 21.31 5.35
N GLY A 180 -12.46 20.06 4.85
CA GLY A 180 -13.29 19.69 3.70
C GLY A 180 -12.64 19.96 2.34
N ALA A 181 -11.39 20.38 2.29
CA ALA A 181 -10.65 20.44 1.03
C ALA A 181 -10.31 19.01 0.55
N ASP A 182 -10.37 18.81 -0.76
CA ASP A 182 -9.89 17.57 -1.37
C ASP A 182 -8.39 17.42 -1.14
N MET A 183 -7.92 16.19 -0.94
CA MET A 183 -6.50 15.92 -0.75
C MET A 183 -5.75 16.12 -2.07
N PRO A 184 -4.90 17.16 -2.21
CA PRO A 184 -4.13 17.37 -3.43
C PRO A 184 -3.01 16.32 -3.55
N GLN A 185 -2.55 16.10 -4.78
CA GLN A 185 -1.34 15.32 -5.04
C GLN A 185 -0.12 16.23 -4.88
N PHE A 186 0.91 15.74 -4.19
CA PHE A 186 2.16 16.44 -4.00
C PHE A 186 3.27 15.79 -4.82
N TYR A 187 3.99 16.58 -5.60
CA TYR A 187 5.12 16.13 -6.41
C TYR A 187 6.39 16.90 -6.00
N ARG A 188 7.49 16.18 -5.92
CA ARG A 188 8.81 16.82 -5.80
C ARG A 188 9.32 17.14 -7.20
N VAL A 189 9.52 18.41 -7.49
CA VAL A 189 10.26 18.84 -8.68
C VAL A 189 11.74 18.81 -8.35
N LEU A 190 12.52 18.02 -9.09
CA LEU A 190 13.97 18.03 -8.99
C LEU A 190 14.50 19.18 -9.86
N PRO A 191 15.53 19.90 -9.42
CA PRO A 191 16.21 20.84 -10.31
C PRO A 191 16.85 20.08 -11.46
N ASP A 192 16.79 20.66 -12.66
CA ASP A 192 17.48 20.19 -13.87
C ASP A 192 19.00 20.26 -13.71
#